data_5b8ba431b93df0aa47ab90176cb6e4cc
#
_entry.id   5b8ba431b93df0aa47ab90176cb6e4cc
#
_cell.length_a   1.000
_cell.length_b   1.000
_cell.length_c   1.000
_cell.angle_alpha   90.00
_cell.angle_beta   90.00
_cell.angle_gamma   90.00
#
_symmetry.space_group_name_H-M   'P 1'
#
loop_
_entity.id
_entity.type
_entity.pdbx_description
1 polymer ?
#
loop_
_entity_poly.entity_id
_entity_poly.type
_entity_poly.pdbx_seq_one_letter_code
_entity_poly.pdbx_strand_id
1 'polypeptide(L)'
;MSYKIIAKYIKNLNFDISKPDKFFSLTKDISLYKFKIDIKSNRYKDNIIEIQTTLALEPKDKSLDKINALVTYSTLVELDKNFTDKKKLEEIILIEIPNEIYPELRKVFIFIFENSGFRE
;
A
#
# COMPACT_ATOMS: atom_id res chain seq x y z
N MET A 1 20.85 1.12 -15.13
CA MET A 1 19.67 0.64 -14.45
C MET A 1 18.84 -0.24 -15.35
N SER A 2 18.28 -1.28 -14.81
CA SER A 2 17.53 -2.26 -15.58
C SER A 2 16.04 -1.95 -15.68
N TYR A 3 15.58 -0.89 -15.03
CA TYR A 3 14.18 -0.51 -15.09
C TYR A 3 14.00 0.99 -14.91
N LYS A 4 12.81 1.46 -15.28
CA LYS A 4 12.44 2.86 -15.14
C LYS A 4 10.98 2.95 -14.67
N ILE A 5 10.74 3.78 -13.67
CA ILE A 5 9.36 4.04 -13.23
C ILE A 5 8.78 5.09 -14.18
N ILE A 6 7.72 4.72 -14.90
CA ILE A 6 7.10 5.63 -15.85
C ILE A 6 5.83 6.29 -15.33
N ALA A 7 5.22 5.73 -14.29
CA ALA A 7 4.05 6.34 -13.67
C ALA A 7 3.81 5.73 -12.31
N LYS A 8 3.22 6.52 -11.42
CA LYS A 8 2.76 6.01 -10.12
C LYS A 8 1.55 6.85 -9.72
N TYR A 9 0.53 6.17 -9.20
CA TYR A 9 -0.72 6.84 -8.85
C TYR A 9 -1.47 6.02 -7.79
N ILE A 10 -2.40 6.69 -7.13
CA ILE A 10 -3.28 6.01 -6.18
C ILE A 10 -4.35 5.29 -6.98
N LYS A 11 -4.34 3.96 -6.93
CA LYS A 11 -5.30 3.14 -7.64
C LYS A 11 -6.57 2.94 -6.84
N ASN A 12 -6.42 2.81 -5.52
CA ASN A 12 -7.56 2.56 -4.65
C ASN A 12 -7.31 3.20 -3.31
N LEU A 13 -8.32 3.91 -2.82
CA LEU A 13 -8.29 4.53 -1.50
C LEU A 13 -9.62 4.24 -0.84
N ASN A 14 -9.58 3.55 0.27
CA ASN A 14 -10.78 3.23 1.03
C ASN A 14 -10.54 3.52 2.49
N PHE A 15 -11.36 4.37 3.07
CA PHE A 15 -11.30 4.69 4.49
C PHE A 15 -12.74 4.83 4.97
N ASP A 16 -13.21 3.82 5.68
CA ASP A 16 -14.61 3.76 6.09
C ASP A 16 -14.72 3.36 7.55
N ILE A 17 -15.30 4.24 8.35
CA ILE A 17 -15.63 3.97 9.74
C ILE A 17 -17.14 4.09 9.84
N SER A 18 -17.82 2.96 9.70
CA SER A 18 -19.27 2.91 9.49
C SER A 18 -20.10 3.25 10.72
N LYS A 19 -19.52 3.16 11.92
CA LYS A 19 -20.28 3.39 13.16
C LYS A 19 -19.44 4.16 14.17
N PRO A 20 -20.07 5.00 15.00
CA PRO A 20 -19.33 5.70 16.06
C PRO A 20 -18.58 4.76 17.00
N ASP A 21 -19.14 3.59 17.29
CA ASP A 21 -18.49 2.61 18.15
C ASP A 21 -17.14 2.17 17.60
N LYS A 22 -17.05 2.01 16.28
CA LYS A 22 -15.78 1.65 15.65
C LYS A 22 -14.76 2.77 15.75
N PHE A 23 -15.21 4.02 15.64
CA PHE A 23 -14.33 5.17 15.81
C PHE A 23 -13.72 5.20 17.20
N PHE A 24 -14.56 5.05 18.22
CA PHE A 24 -14.09 5.08 19.60
C PHE A 24 -13.20 3.89 19.90
N SER A 25 -13.53 2.72 19.38
CA SER A 25 -12.71 1.53 19.55
C SER A 25 -11.32 1.74 18.94
N LEU A 26 -11.26 2.33 17.75
CA LEU A 26 -9.97 2.57 17.10
C LEU A 26 -9.14 3.62 17.84
N THR A 27 -9.76 4.71 18.30
CA THR A 27 -9.01 5.75 19.03
C THR A 27 -8.50 5.24 20.37
N LYS A 28 -9.26 4.37 21.02
CA LYS A 28 -8.87 3.81 22.31
C LYS A 28 -7.79 2.75 22.16
N ASP A 29 -7.90 1.91 21.15
CA ASP A 29 -7.08 0.73 20.98
C ASP A 29 -6.18 0.78 19.75
N ILE A 30 -5.75 1.98 19.33
CA ILE A 30 -4.96 2.15 18.11
C ILE A 30 -3.67 1.32 18.14
N SER A 31 -3.08 1.15 19.31
CA SER A 31 -1.85 0.36 19.44
C SER A 31 -2.08 -1.13 19.20
N LEU A 32 -3.33 -1.57 19.21
CA LEU A 32 -3.68 -2.96 18.94
C LEU A 32 -3.96 -3.22 17.45
N TYR A 33 -3.70 -2.22 16.62
CA TYR A 33 -3.80 -2.35 15.17
C TYR A 33 -2.41 -2.28 14.55
N LYS A 34 -2.26 -2.89 13.41
CA LYS A 34 -0.99 -2.91 12.68
C LYS A 34 -1.21 -2.62 11.21
N PHE A 35 -0.16 -2.18 10.54
CA PHE A 35 -0.19 -2.03 9.10
C PHE A 35 0.21 -3.33 8.43
N LYS A 36 -0.50 -3.67 7.38
CA LYS A 36 -0.18 -4.82 6.55
C LYS A 36 0.17 -4.32 5.16
N ILE A 37 1.28 -4.81 4.61
CA ILE A 37 1.69 -4.48 3.26
C ILE A 37 1.46 -5.69 2.37
N ASP A 38 0.77 -5.46 1.25
CA ASP A 38 0.51 -6.48 0.24
C ASP A 38 1.08 -5.99 -1.09
N ILE A 39 1.65 -6.91 -1.84
CA ILE A 39 2.27 -6.58 -3.12
C ILE A 39 1.74 -7.53 -4.17
N LYS A 40 1.23 -6.97 -5.27
CA LYS A 40 0.79 -7.75 -6.43
C LYS A 40 1.45 -7.18 -7.66
N SER A 41 1.74 -8.03 -8.62
CA SER A 41 2.29 -7.57 -9.88
C SER A 41 1.63 -8.31 -11.02
N ASN A 42 1.53 -7.63 -12.15
CA ASN A 42 1.01 -8.22 -13.37
C ASN A 42 1.60 -7.49 -14.56
N ARG A 43 1.63 -8.19 -15.68
CA ARG A 43 2.10 -7.59 -16.92
C ARG A 43 1.02 -6.62 -17.41
N TYR A 44 1.44 -5.42 -17.80
CA TYR A 44 0.53 -4.45 -18.37
C TYR A 44 0.54 -4.58 -19.91
N LYS A 45 1.66 -4.29 -20.52
CA LYS A 45 1.87 -4.49 -21.97
C LYS A 45 3.34 -4.38 -22.29
N ASP A 46 3.77 -5.06 -23.36
CA ASP A 46 5.17 -5.07 -23.81
C ASP A 46 6.12 -5.40 -22.66
N ASN A 47 7.04 -4.50 -22.34
CA ASN A 47 8.00 -4.68 -21.26
C ASN A 47 7.63 -3.85 -20.02
N ILE A 48 6.35 -3.50 -19.90
CA ILE A 48 5.85 -2.72 -18.76
C ILE A 48 5.07 -3.62 -17.83
N ILE A 49 5.41 -3.57 -16.53
CA ILE A 49 4.68 -4.29 -15.49
C ILE A 49 4.02 -3.29 -14.55
N GLU A 50 2.91 -3.72 -13.99
CA GLU A 50 2.22 -2.96 -12.95
C GLU A 50 2.52 -3.61 -11.60
N ILE A 51 2.98 -2.82 -10.63
CA ILE A 51 3.22 -3.29 -9.28
C ILE A 51 2.27 -2.54 -8.37
N GLN A 52 1.38 -3.29 -7.72
CA GLN A 52 0.40 -2.72 -6.80
C GLN A 52 0.90 -2.94 -5.38
N THR A 53 1.15 -1.83 -4.68
CA THR A 53 1.60 -1.87 -3.29
C THR A 53 0.46 -1.34 -2.43
N THR A 54 -0.03 -2.17 -1.53
CA THR A 54 -1.18 -1.84 -0.69
C THR A 54 -0.74 -1.75 0.76
N LEU A 55 -1.17 -0.68 1.43
CA LEU A 55 -1.02 -0.52 2.87
C LEU A 55 -2.41 -0.53 3.48
N ALA A 56 -2.63 -1.44 4.43
CA ALA A 56 -3.93 -1.59 5.08
C ALA A 56 -3.76 -1.66 6.58
N LEU A 57 -4.80 -1.25 7.30
CA LEU A 57 -4.82 -1.34 8.75
C LEU A 57 -5.56 -2.60 9.15
N GLU A 58 -4.94 -3.40 10.02
CA GLU A 58 -5.56 -4.63 10.52
C GLU A 58 -5.44 -4.70 12.04
N PRO A 59 -6.47 -5.25 12.71
CA PRO A 59 -6.34 -5.53 14.14
C PRO A 59 -5.32 -6.65 14.38
N LYS A 60 -4.55 -6.51 15.46
CA LYS A 60 -3.60 -7.55 15.88
C LYS A 60 -4.32 -8.77 16.43
N ASP A 61 -5.54 -8.58 16.91
CA ASP A 61 -6.35 -9.63 17.52
C ASP A 61 -7.70 -9.66 16.81
N LYS A 62 -8.19 -10.88 16.54
CA LYS A 62 -9.47 -11.07 15.86
C LYS A 62 -10.66 -10.58 16.68
N SER A 63 -10.50 -10.38 18.00
CA SER A 63 -11.55 -9.86 18.84
C SER A 63 -11.81 -8.38 18.64
N LEU A 64 -10.89 -7.67 17.96
CA LEU A 64 -11.05 -6.24 17.68
C LEU A 64 -11.87 -6.02 16.43
N ASP A 65 -12.53 -4.87 16.36
CA ASP A 65 -13.32 -4.49 15.20
C ASP A 65 -12.42 -4.29 13.98
N LYS A 66 -12.85 -4.82 12.86
CA LYS A 66 -12.14 -4.61 11.59
C LYS A 66 -12.49 -3.23 11.05
N ILE A 67 -11.46 -2.50 10.66
CA ILE A 67 -11.59 -1.16 10.09
C ILE A 67 -11.20 -1.22 8.62
N ASN A 68 -12.00 -0.60 7.77
CA ASN A 68 -11.70 -0.52 6.35
C ASN A 68 -10.84 0.71 6.08
N ALA A 69 -9.54 0.54 6.13
CA ALA A 69 -8.57 1.59 5.87
C ALA A 69 -7.47 1.02 4.98
N LEU A 70 -7.42 1.47 3.73
CA LEU A 70 -6.55 0.85 2.73
C LEU A 70 -6.19 1.86 1.66
N VAL A 71 -4.91 1.84 1.26
CA VAL A 71 -4.43 2.62 0.13
C VAL A 71 -3.61 1.70 -0.76
N THR A 72 -3.90 1.70 -2.05
CA THR A 72 -3.13 0.96 -3.04
C THR A 72 -2.51 1.93 -4.03
N TYR A 73 -1.19 1.89 -4.14
CA TYR A 73 -0.45 2.59 -5.19
C TYR A 73 -0.19 1.63 -6.33
N SER A 74 -0.41 2.12 -7.54
CA SER A 74 0.00 1.40 -8.75
C SER A 74 1.25 2.07 -9.29
N THR A 75 2.28 1.28 -9.51
CA THR A 75 3.54 1.75 -10.09
C THR A 75 3.76 1.02 -11.40
N LEU A 76 3.87 1.79 -12.48
CA LEU A 76 4.16 1.21 -13.78
C LEU A 76 5.65 1.30 -14.02
N VAL A 77 6.25 0.15 -14.26
CA VAL A 77 7.70 0.01 -14.40
C VAL A 77 8.03 -0.55 -15.78
N GLU A 78 8.84 0.17 -16.51
CA GLU A 78 9.33 -0.30 -17.80
C GLU A 78 10.66 -1.00 -17.60
N LEU A 79 10.73 -2.24 -18.06
CA LEU A 79 11.95 -3.03 -17.98
C LEU A 79 12.74 -2.88 -19.28
N ASP A 80 14.05 -3.11 -19.20
CA ASP A 80 14.88 -3.15 -20.41
C ASP A 80 14.36 -4.28 -21.31
N LYS A 81 14.40 -4.04 -22.63
CA LYS A 81 13.87 -5.00 -23.60
C LYS A 81 14.51 -6.39 -23.51
N ASN A 82 15.75 -6.44 -23.08
CA ASN A 82 16.49 -7.69 -22.94
C ASN A 82 16.51 -8.22 -21.51
N PHE A 83 15.60 -7.72 -20.68
CA PHE A 83 15.55 -8.12 -19.28
C PHE A 83 15.02 -9.55 -19.14
N THR A 84 15.87 -10.45 -18.66
CA THR A 84 15.51 -11.86 -18.53
C THR A 84 15.80 -12.45 -17.16
N ASP A 85 16.41 -11.68 -16.27
CA ASP A 85 16.82 -12.16 -14.95
C ASP A 85 15.61 -12.19 -14.00
N LYS A 86 15.07 -13.38 -13.78
CA LYS A 86 13.89 -13.56 -12.92
C LYS A 86 14.16 -13.20 -11.47
N LYS A 87 15.36 -13.48 -10.99
CA LYS A 87 15.71 -13.17 -9.61
C LYS A 87 15.77 -11.67 -9.40
N LYS A 88 16.35 -10.95 -10.36
CA LYS A 88 16.40 -9.49 -10.30
C LYS A 88 15.00 -8.89 -10.39
N LEU A 89 14.14 -9.48 -11.20
CA LEU A 89 12.76 -9.04 -11.31
C LEU A 89 12.03 -9.18 -9.98
N GLU A 90 12.21 -10.29 -9.28
CA GLU A 90 11.61 -10.47 -7.96
C GLU A 90 12.10 -9.40 -6.97
N GLU A 91 13.38 -9.05 -7.01
CA GLU A 91 13.91 -8.01 -6.15
C GLU A 91 13.26 -6.65 -6.44
N ILE A 92 13.07 -6.33 -7.71
CA ILE A 92 12.42 -5.10 -8.11
C ILE A 92 10.98 -5.06 -7.57
N ILE A 93 10.24 -6.14 -7.78
CA ILE A 93 8.82 -6.22 -7.41
C ILE A 93 8.63 -6.23 -5.90
N LEU A 94 9.44 -7.01 -5.18
CA LEU A 94 9.18 -7.28 -3.77
C LEU A 94 9.98 -6.38 -2.83
N ILE A 95 11.05 -5.77 -3.30
CA ILE A 95 11.95 -4.99 -2.44
C ILE A 95 12.12 -3.57 -2.92
N GLU A 96 12.61 -3.37 -4.12
CA GLU A 96 13.01 -2.03 -4.58
C GLU A 96 11.83 -1.09 -4.74
N ILE A 97 10.79 -1.51 -5.47
CA ILE A 97 9.63 -0.64 -5.69
C ILE A 97 8.84 -0.42 -4.39
N PRO A 98 8.53 -1.45 -3.60
CA PRO A 98 7.84 -1.21 -2.33
C PRO A 98 8.59 -0.28 -1.39
N ASN A 99 9.91 -0.40 -1.31
CA ASN A 99 10.71 0.49 -0.47
C ASN A 99 10.62 1.95 -0.93
N GLU A 100 10.58 2.16 -2.23
CA GLU A 100 10.46 3.50 -2.79
C GLU A 100 9.06 4.08 -2.58
N ILE A 101 8.03 3.25 -2.69
CA ILE A 101 6.64 3.69 -2.62
C ILE A 101 6.14 3.83 -1.18
N TYR A 102 6.70 3.05 -0.25
CA TYR A 102 6.22 3.04 1.13
C TYR A 102 6.11 4.43 1.77
N PRO A 103 7.10 5.31 1.65
CA PRO A 103 6.98 6.65 2.23
C PRO A 103 5.77 7.43 1.71
N GLU A 104 5.43 7.26 0.44
CA GLU A 104 4.27 7.94 -0.14
C GLU A 104 2.96 7.34 0.36
N LEU A 105 2.90 6.01 0.49
CA LEU A 105 1.76 5.35 1.10
C LEU A 105 1.55 5.82 2.53
N ARG A 106 2.62 5.91 3.29
CA ARG A 106 2.56 6.34 4.68
C ARG A 106 2.05 7.77 4.79
N LYS A 107 2.50 8.66 3.93
CA LYS A 107 2.04 10.05 3.93
C LYS A 107 0.54 10.15 3.69
N VAL A 108 0.04 9.39 2.72
CA VAL A 108 -1.39 9.39 2.42
C VAL A 108 -2.18 8.87 3.62
N PHE A 109 -1.72 7.79 4.23
CA PHE A 109 -2.39 7.20 5.39
C PHE A 109 -2.45 8.18 6.56
N ILE A 110 -1.33 8.81 6.87
CA ILE A 110 -1.26 9.79 7.96
C ILE A 110 -2.18 10.96 7.68
N PHE A 111 -2.18 11.47 6.45
CA PHE A 111 -3.06 12.56 6.05
C PHE A 111 -4.53 12.21 6.28
N ILE A 112 -4.93 11.01 5.89
CA ILE A 112 -6.31 10.55 6.06
C ILE A 112 -6.67 10.49 7.55
N PHE A 113 -5.80 9.92 8.37
CA PHE A 113 -6.04 9.84 9.81
C PHE A 113 -6.15 11.21 10.45
N GLU A 114 -5.24 12.10 10.14
CA GLU A 114 -5.24 13.44 10.73
C GLU A 114 -6.49 14.23 10.36
N ASN A 115 -7.05 13.96 9.19
CA ASN A 115 -8.22 14.69 8.70
C ASN A 115 -9.54 13.95 8.90
N SER A 116 -9.50 12.80 9.59
CA SER A 116 -10.69 11.97 9.83
C SER A 116 -11.15 12.00 11.28
N GLY A 117 -10.60 12.90 12.07
CA GLY A 117 -10.99 13.01 13.46
C GLY A 117 -10.03 12.39 14.45
N PHE A 118 -9.00 11.70 13.98
CA PHE A 118 -7.98 11.14 14.85
C PHE A 118 -6.89 12.16 15.12
N ARG A 119 -6.42 12.19 16.36
CA ARG A 119 -5.30 13.03 16.74
C ARG A 119 -4.25 12.17 17.39
N GLU A 120 -3.01 12.48 17.12
CA GLU A 120 -1.89 11.80 17.78
C GLU A 120 -1.81 12.18 19.26
#